data_dd94b333dbf625f05a09c7545a590764
#
_entry.id   dd94b333dbf625f05a09c7545a590764
#
_cell.length_a   1.000
_cell.length_b   1.000
_cell.length_c   1.000
_cell.angle_alpha   90.00
_cell.angle_beta   90.00
_cell.angle_gamma   90.00
#
_symmetry.space_group_name_H-M   'P 1'
#
loop_
_entity.id
_entity.type
_entity.pdbx_description
1 polymer ?
#
loop_
_entity_poly.entity_id
_entity_poly.type
_entity_poly.pdbx_seq_one_letter_code
_entity_poly.pdbx_strand_id
1 'polypeptide(L)'
;MVAFSVNKTTSLKNASEIDAVFKDGSKLSSKLISLYYVKSKKENHLRVAFSVGKKTHKLATTRNRLKRLMREAFRLSAKESLSSDLPYDFVFVYFSTKEESFKSVEKSVKSLLLLFKNKILS
;
A
#
# COMPACT_ATOMS: atom_id res chain seq x y z
N MET A 1 19.70 -4.26 10.91
CA MET A 1 18.40 -4.25 10.23
C MET A 1 18.54 -4.72 8.79
N VAL A 2 17.71 -5.63 8.38
CA VAL A 2 17.76 -6.14 7.01
C VAL A 2 17.16 -5.10 6.07
N ALA A 3 17.85 -4.81 4.97
CA ALA A 3 17.35 -3.86 3.99
C ALA A 3 16.06 -4.42 3.35
N PHE A 4 15.14 -3.53 2.98
CA PHE A 4 13.92 -3.93 2.30
C PHE A 4 14.27 -4.62 0.97
N SER A 5 13.63 -5.77 0.72
CA SER A 5 13.81 -6.51 -0.51
C SER A 5 12.45 -6.75 -1.16
N VAL A 6 12.32 -6.36 -2.41
CA VAL A 6 11.09 -6.58 -3.18
C VAL A 6 10.78 -8.08 -3.30
N ASN A 7 11.83 -8.90 -3.34
CA ASN A 7 11.65 -10.35 -3.49
C ASN A 7 11.00 -11.02 -2.28
N LYS A 8 11.08 -10.40 -1.10
CA LYS A 8 10.46 -10.92 0.11
C LYS A 8 9.06 -10.39 0.34
N THR A 9 8.69 -9.32 -0.36
CA THR A 9 7.35 -8.76 -0.27
C THR A 9 6.47 -9.49 -1.25
N THR A 10 5.38 -10.08 -0.78
CA THR A 10 4.45 -10.80 -1.64
C THR A 10 3.19 -9.99 -1.86
N SER A 11 2.50 -10.28 -2.97
CA SER A 11 1.21 -9.68 -3.26
C SER A 11 0.13 -10.32 -2.41
N LEU A 12 -0.74 -9.49 -1.87
CA LEU A 12 -1.93 -9.94 -1.17
C LEU A 12 -3.03 -10.10 -2.22
N LYS A 13 -3.34 -11.33 -2.58
CA LYS A 13 -4.23 -11.64 -3.72
C LYS A 13 -5.58 -12.22 -3.33
N ASN A 14 -5.66 -12.83 -2.16
CA ASN A 14 -6.88 -13.50 -1.73
C ASN A 14 -7.93 -12.46 -1.32
N ALA A 15 -9.11 -12.52 -1.95
CA ALA A 15 -10.17 -11.55 -1.70
C ALA A 15 -10.62 -11.54 -0.24
N SER A 16 -10.70 -12.70 0.41
CA SER A 16 -11.12 -12.76 1.80
C SER A 16 -10.07 -12.16 2.74
N GLU A 17 -8.79 -12.29 2.42
CA GLU A 17 -7.72 -11.66 3.20
C GLU A 17 -7.73 -10.14 3.02
N ILE A 18 -7.99 -9.65 1.81
CA ILE A 18 -8.11 -8.22 1.55
C ILE A 18 -9.31 -7.65 2.31
N ASP A 19 -10.44 -8.35 2.28
CA ASP A 19 -11.64 -7.94 3.02
C ASP A 19 -11.37 -7.89 4.53
N ALA A 20 -10.60 -8.83 5.06
CA ALA A 20 -10.23 -8.85 6.46
C ALA A 20 -9.40 -7.61 6.83
N VAL A 21 -8.52 -7.15 5.95
CA VAL A 21 -7.75 -5.92 6.18
C VAL A 21 -8.68 -4.72 6.27
N PHE A 22 -9.69 -4.64 5.41
CA PHE A 22 -10.67 -3.55 5.45
C PHE A 22 -11.52 -3.58 6.73
N LYS A 23 -11.90 -4.77 7.18
CA LYS A 23 -12.75 -4.90 8.38
C LYS A 23 -11.99 -4.73 9.68
N ASP A 24 -10.84 -5.37 9.79
CA ASP A 24 -10.11 -5.47 11.06
C ASP A 24 -8.94 -4.50 11.15
N GLY A 25 -8.52 -3.96 10.02
CA GLY A 25 -7.35 -3.11 9.96
C GLY A 25 -7.60 -1.68 10.36
N SER A 26 -6.51 -0.98 10.59
CA SER A 26 -6.52 0.45 10.82
C SER A 26 -6.32 1.19 9.50
N LYS A 27 -6.70 2.46 9.47
CA LYS A 27 -6.63 3.28 8.26
C LYS A 27 -5.80 4.53 8.49
N LEU A 28 -4.92 4.81 7.55
CA LEU A 28 -4.21 6.09 7.45
C LEU A 28 -4.54 6.67 6.09
N SER A 29 -4.65 7.99 6.00
CA SER A 29 -4.95 8.64 4.72
C SER A 29 -3.95 9.72 4.41
N SER A 30 -3.62 9.84 3.13
CA SER A 30 -2.87 10.96 2.58
C SER A 30 -3.78 11.71 1.60
N LYS A 31 -3.19 12.57 0.77
CA LYS A 31 -3.97 13.41 -0.12
C LYS A 31 -4.68 12.65 -1.24
N LEU A 32 -4.08 11.56 -1.73
CA LEU A 32 -4.58 10.79 -2.88
C LEU A 32 -4.92 9.36 -2.56
N ILE A 33 -4.36 8.81 -1.50
CA ILE A 33 -4.31 7.37 -1.24
C ILE A 33 -4.58 7.12 0.24
N SER A 34 -5.30 6.06 0.54
CA SER A 34 -5.45 5.56 1.91
C SER A 34 -4.70 4.25 2.06
N LEU A 35 -4.13 4.02 3.24
CA LEU A 35 -3.49 2.77 3.58
C LEU A 35 -4.30 2.08 4.67
N TYR A 36 -4.78 0.88 4.37
CA TYR A 36 -5.38 0.01 5.36
C TYR A 36 -4.34 -1.03 5.75
N TYR A 37 -4.17 -1.27 7.03
CA TYR A 37 -3.14 -2.21 7.48
C TYR A 37 -3.60 -3.00 8.70
N VAL A 38 -3.12 -4.23 8.79
CA VAL A 38 -3.37 -5.10 9.93
C VAL A 38 -2.14 -5.99 10.11
N LYS A 39 -1.85 -6.34 11.36
CA LYS A 39 -0.75 -7.26 11.64
C LYS A 39 -1.11 -8.64 11.14
N SER A 40 -0.22 -9.25 10.37
CA SER A 40 -0.43 -10.58 9.84
C SER A 40 -0.30 -11.62 10.95
N LYS A 41 -1.20 -12.60 10.96
CA LYS A 41 -1.16 -13.70 11.93
C LYS A 41 -0.41 -14.92 11.40
N LYS A 42 -0.27 -15.02 10.09
CA LYS A 42 0.30 -16.20 9.43
C LYS A 42 1.66 -15.97 8.80
N GLU A 43 1.94 -14.75 8.40
CA GLU A 43 3.13 -14.47 7.62
C GLU A 43 4.14 -13.66 8.41
N ASN A 44 5.44 -13.88 8.11
CA ASN A 44 6.54 -13.17 8.74
C ASN A 44 7.11 -12.08 7.84
N HIS A 45 6.38 -11.72 6.80
CA HIS A 45 6.84 -10.73 5.83
C HIS A 45 5.66 -9.87 5.38
N LEU A 46 6.00 -8.74 4.80
CA LEU A 46 5.02 -7.77 4.33
C LEU A 46 4.28 -8.29 3.10
N ARG A 47 2.96 -8.18 3.11
CA ARG A 47 2.12 -8.46 1.95
C ARG A 47 1.36 -7.20 1.58
N VAL A 48 1.29 -6.90 0.29
CA VAL A 48 0.75 -5.62 -0.18
C VAL A 48 -0.23 -5.83 -1.33
N ALA A 49 -1.33 -5.11 -1.29
CA ALA A 49 -2.28 -5.03 -2.40
C ALA A 49 -2.53 -3.57 -2.75
N PHE A 50 -2.86 -3.33 -4.01
CA PHE A 50 -3.17 -2.00 -4.52
C PHE A 50 -4.55 -2.03 -5.16
N SER A 51 -5.38 -1.05 -4.83
CA SER A 51 -6.76 -1.00 -5.28
C SER A 51 -7.12 0.37 -5.83
N VAL A 52 -7.90 0.38 -6.89
CA VAL A 52 -8.49 1.60 -7.46
C VAL A 52 -9.96 1.28 -7.75
N GLY A 53 -10.87 2.02 -7.14
CA GLY A 53 -12.29 1.76 -7.25
C GLY A 53 -12.84 1.98 -8.65
N LYS A 54 -13.79 1.14 -9.07
CA LYS A 54 -14.46 1.27 -10.35
C LYS A 54 -15.32 2.53 -10.44
N LYS A 55 -15.83 2.99 -9.31
CA LYS A 55 -16.62 4.22 -9.26
C LYS A 55 -15.75 5.46 -9.46
N THR A 56 -14.51 5.40 -9.01
CA THR A 56 -13.58 6.51 -9.13
C THR A 56 -12.97 6.59 -10.52
N HIS A 57 -12.61 5.45 -11.09
CA HIS A 57 -12.03 5.35 -12.42
C HIS A 57 -12.65 4.16 -13.15
N LYS A 58 -13.49 4.47 -14.13
CA LYS A 58 -14.30 3.45 -14.83
C LYS A 58 -13.50 2.57 -15.78
N LEU A 59 -12.46 3.13 -16.40
CA LEU A 59 -11.66 2.37 -17.36
C LEU A 59 -10.66 1.46 -16.66
N ALA A 60 -10.67 0.19 -17.04
CA ALA A 60 -9.75 -0.79 -16.47
C ALA A 60 -8.28 -0.42 -16.77
N THR A 61 -8.02 0.13 -17.95
CA THR A 61 -6.67 0.57 -18.33
C THR A 61 -6.16 1.67 -17.39
N THR A 62 -7.01 2.62 -17.04
CA THR A 62 -6.67 3.67 -16.09
C THR A 62 -6.40 3.10 -14.70
N ARG A 63 -7.27 2.21 -14.22
CA ARG A 63 -7.09 1.59 -12.92
C ARG A 63 -5.77 0.80 -12.86
N ASN A 64 -5.45 0.05 -13.91
CA ASN A 64 -4.22 -0.72 -13.98
C ASN A 64 -2.99 0.17 -13.95
N ARG A 65 -3.05 1.31 -14.66
CA ARG A 65 -1.96 2.27 -14.67
C ARG A 65 -1.74 2.87 -13.28
N LEU A 66 -2.82 3.26 -12.60
CA LEU A 66 -2.72 3.83 -11.25
C LEU A 66 -2.19 2.82 -10.24
N LYS A 67 -2.61 1.55 -10.36
CA LYS A 67 -2.06 0.48 -9.53
C LYS A 67 -0.56 0.32 -9.74
N ARG A 68 -0.11 0.41 -11.00
CA ARG A 68 1.31 0.32 -11.34
C ARG A 68 2.09 1.48 -10.75
N LEU A 69 1.55 2.70 -10.81
CA LEU A 69 2.18 3.86 -10.21
C LEU A 69 2.33 3.70 -8.70
N MET A 70 1.28 3.23 -8.02
CA MET A 70 1.33 2.98 -6.58
C MET A 70 2.36 1.91 -6.23
N ARG A 71 2.40 0.83 -7.00
CA ARG A 71 3.34 -0.27 -6.78
C ARG A 71 4.78 0.20 -6.91
N GLU A 72 5.07 0.98 -7.94
CA GLU A 72 6.41 1.52 -8.15
C GLU A 72 6.79 2.52 -7.06
N ALA A 73 5.86 3.39 -6.70
CA ALA A 73 6.09 4.35 -5.62
C ALA A 73 6.35 3.63 -4.28
N PHE A 74 5.59 2.57 -4.00
CA PHE A 74 5.79 1.78 -2.79
C PHE A 74 7.17 1.11 -2.80
N ARG A 75 7.54 0.50 -3.93
CA ARG A 75 8.83 -0.19 -4.05
C ARG A 75 10.00 0.75 -3.74
N LEU A 76 9.97 1.94 -4.33
CA LEU A 76 11.03 2.92 -4.12
C LEU A 76 11.04 3.49 -2.71
N SER A 77 9.87 3.79 -2.17
CA SER A 77 9.76 4.42 -0.85
C SER A 77 10.05 3.44 0.28
N ALA A 78 9.62 2.20 0.14
CA ALA A 78 9.79 1.19 1.19
C ALA A 78 11.24 0.79 1.39
N LYS A 79 12.06 0.87 0.35
CA LYS A 79 13.51 0.58 0.47
C LYS A 79 14.17 1.41 1.55
N GLU A 80 13.74 2.64 1.72
CA GLU A 80 14.35 3.57 2.66
C GLU A 80 13.68 3.55 4.03
N SER A 81 12.44 3.10 4.11
CA SER A 81 11.61 3.29 5.29
C SER A 81 11.25 2.04 6.04
N LEU A 82 11.18 0.89 5.38
CA LEU A 82 10.65 -0.33 5.98
C LEU A 82 11.57 -1.52 5.82
N SER A 83 11.40 -2.49 6.74
CA SER A 83 11.97 -3.81 6.61
C SER A 83 10.95 -4.74 5.96
N SER A 84 11.37 -5.59 5.03
CA SER A 84 10.49 -6.58 4.41
C SER A 84 10.02 -7.66 5.39
N ASP A 85 10.64 -7.72 6.57
CA ASP A 85 10.28 -8.70 7.61
C ASP A 85 9.09 -8.26 8.46
N LEU A 86 8.54 -7.08 8.20
CA LEU A 86 7.36 -6.60 8.94
C LEU A 86 6.18 -7.52 8.69
N PRO A 87 5.60 -8.13 9.74
CA PRO A 87 4.48 -9.05 9.58
C PRO A 87 3.15 -8.30 9.46
N TYR A 88 2.99 -7.52 8.41
CA TYR A 88 1.79 -6.73 8.18
C TYR A 88 1.22 -6.97 6.80
N ASP A 89 -0.09 -6.81 6.69
CA ASP A 89 -0.80 -6.78 5.42
C ASP A 89 -1.22 -5.36 5.14
N PHE A 90 -0.84 -4.84 3.97
CA PHE A 90 -1.16 -3.49 3.53
C PHE A 90 -2.09 -3.54 2.33
N VAL A 91 -3.11 -2.67 2.33
CA VAL A 91 -3.92 -2.41 1.13
C VAL A 91 -3.92 -0.90 0.90
N PHE A 92 -3.33 -0.48 -0.22
CA PHE A 92 -3.35 0.91 -0.64
C PHE A 92 -4.55 1.13 -1.56
N VAL A 93 -5.36 2.14 -1.25
CA VAL A 93 -6.56 2.48 -2.04
C VAL A 93 -6.40 3.89 -2.59
N TYR A 94 -6.39 3.99 -3.91
CA TYR A 94 -6.34 5.28 -4.60
C TYR A 94 -7.77 5.84 -4.65
N PHE A 95 -8.01 6.97 -3.99
CA PHE A 95 -9.35 7.55 -3.92
C PHE A 95 -9.50 8.86 -4.70
N SER A 96 -8.41 9.42 -5.22
CA SER A 96 -8.50 10.64 -6.02
C SER A 96 -9.25 10.36 -7.32
N THR A 97 -10.10 11.29 -7.72
CA THR A 97 -10.84 11.17 -8.99
C THR A 97 -10.01 11.56 -10.19
N LYS A 98 -8.82 12.11 -9.97
CA LYS A 98 -7.90 12.53 -11.02
C LYS A 98 -6.78 11.51 -11.21
N GLU A 99 -6.26 11.47 -12.44
CA GLU A 99 -5.08 10.67 -12.74
C GLU A 99 -3.84 11.52 -12.44
N GLU A 100 -3.34 11.38 -11.24
CA GLU A 100 -2.20 12.17 -10.79
C GLU A 100 -0.89 11.65 -11.37
N SER A 101 0.13 12.52 -11.35
CA SER A 101 1.47 12.14 -11.81
C SER A 101 2.12 11.15 -10.86
N PHE A 102 3.14 10.43 -11.36
CA PHE A 102 3.92 9.53 -10.51
C PHE A 102 4.50 10.27 -9.29
N LYS A 103 4.99 11.49 -9.49
CA LYS A 103 5.58 12.27 -8.41
C LYS A 103 4.58 12.54 -7.29
N SER A 104 3.33 12.87 -7.65
CA SER A 104 2.26 13.08 -6.66
C SER A 104 1.90 11.80 -5.95
N VAL A 105 1.82 10.69 -6.67
CA VAL A 105 1.54 9.36 -6.10
C VAL A 105 2.67 8.96 -5.15
N GLU A 106 3.90 9.15 -5.56
CA GLU A 106 5.08 8.83 -4.73
C GLU A 106 5.05 9.62 -3.42
N LYS A 107 4.74 10.90 -3.49
CA LYS A 107 4.66 11.76 -2.31
C LYS A 107 3.58 11.26 -1.34
N SER A 108 2.42 10.85 -1.85
CA SER A 108 1.36 10.29 -1.02
C SER A 108 1.75 8.98 -0.36
N VAL A 109 2.40 8.08 -1.10
CA VAL A 109 2.86 6.81 -0.56
C VAL A 109 3.92 7.03 0.53
N LYS A 110 4.88 7.92 0.28
CA LYS A 110 5.90 8.26 1.28
C LYS A 110 5.29 8.79 2.56
N SER A 111 4.29 9.67 2.44
CA SER A 111 3.60 10.20 3.61
C SER A 111 2.92 9.11 4.41
N LEU A 112 2.26 8.17 3.74
CA LEU A 112 1.60 7.05 4.41
C LEU A 112 2.59 6.14 5.13
N LEU A 113 3.72 5.83 4.50
CA LEU A 113 4.74 4.98 5.11
C LEU A 113 5.36 5.66 6.32
N LEU A 114 5.56 6.96 6.25
CA LEU A 114 6.09 7.73 7.38
C LEU A 114 5.09 7.75 8.54
N LEU A 115 3.81 7.97 8.25
CA LEU A 115 2.76 7.92 9.27
C LEU A 115 2.68 6.55 9.92
N PHE A 116 2.74 5.49 9.12
CA PHE A 116 2.74 4.13 9.63
C PHE A 116 3.93 3.89 10.55
N LYS A 117 5.11 4.27 10.11
CA LYS A 117 6.35 4.09 10.87
C LYS A 117 6.28 4.81 12.20
N ASN A 118 5.82 6.05 12.20
CA ASN A 118 5.72 6.85 13.43
C ASN A 118 4.70 6.27 14.40
N LYS A 119 3.59 5.74 13.89
CA LYS A 119 2.51 5.21 14.72
C LYS A 119 2.84 3.84 15.30
N ILE A 120 3.49 2.98 14.52
CA ILE A 120 3.66 1.56 14.87
C ILE A 120 5.07 1.26 15.38
N LEU A 121 6.08 1.89 14.79
CA LEU A 121 7.48 1.52 15.04
C LEU A 121 8.23 2.48 15.96
N SER A 122 7.61 3.57 16.33
CA SER A 122 8.27 4.52 17.24
C SER A 122 8.02 4.19 18.71
#